data_dde0f46d33eaac9ad0d9000540cdbd8b
#
_entry.id   dde0f46d33eaac9ad0d9000540cdbd8b
#
_cell.length_a   1.000
_cell.length_b   1.000
_cell.length_c   1.000
_cell.angle_alpha   90.00
_cell.angle_beta   90.00
_cell.angle_gamma   90.00
#
_symmetry.space_group_name_H-M   'P 1'
#
loop_
_entity.id
_entity.type
_entity.pdbx_description
1 polymer ?
#
loop_
_entity_poly.entity_id
_entity_poly.type
_entity_poly.pdbx_seq_one_letter_code
_entity_poly.pdbx_strand_id
1 'polypeptide(L)'
;MTRFTILLITLATAVTAALVAVPVASASVVSAPGNDSFYDVPANVAAYPNGAVIASRKITAYAYVLPMPAASWQILYRTNDAHGDPTATVVTLMVPTIAWKGTGPRPLVSYQTAEDGVSQNCAPSFGLRAGAIFSGGSAAAETGLMLAALTQGWAVAVPDYEGPNSEFLAGRLEGQAVLDGVRASLAFAQAGLRASTPVGLWGYSGGSIASSIASQLQTTYAPELNVQGIALGGLVGDIRSTIDDFSGTAFGGAIAMGVNGPLRAFPEYNLSQYLSAAGKKKVAAAAGDCIAEAVARYPGLSLADIEAVPNAFDLPAVADLLRSNSPLGIAGTPTAPVYDYHAIYDELAPISRDRAMMHRYCDAGVTVQHVEDILAEHISEVVSGTPGALAFFASRFAGNTPTNTCATVPAD
;
A
#
# COMPACT_ATOMS: atom_id res chain seq x y z
N MET A 1 -31.52 38.47 67.11
CA MET A 1 -30.48 37.47 67.10
C MET A 1 -31.10 36.12 66.93
N THR A 2 -31.30 35.65 65.70
CA THR A 2 -32.07 34.45 65.44
C THR A 2 -31.14 33.54 64.62
N ARG A 3 -30.73 32.39 65.18
CA ARG A 3 -29.86 31.41 64.57
C ARG A 3 -30.69 30.54 63.63
N PHE A 4 -30.33 30.52 62.35
CA PHE A 4 -30.82 29.58 61.37
C PHE A 4 -29.91 28.33 61.36
N THR A 5 -30.46 27.19 61.70
CA THR A 5 -29.83 25.87 61.62
C THR A 5 -30.17 25.30 60.27
N ILE A 6 -29.14 25.10 59.40
CA ILE A 6 -29.28 24.42 58.11
C ILE A 6 -29.12 22.92 58.33
N LEU A 7 -30.18 22.18 58.01
CA LEU A 7 -30.19 20.71 58.04
C LEU A 7 -29.73 20.20 56.68
N LEU A 8 -28.52 19.57 56.64
CA LEU A 8 -28.00 18.90 55.46
C LEU A 8 -28.56 17.46 55.42
N ILE A 9 -29.46 17.19 54.46
CA ILE A 9 -29.93 15.86 54.14
C ILE A 9 -28.99 15.27 53.09
N THR A 10 -28.14 14.35 53.48
CA THR A 10 -27.32 13.54 52.59
C THR A 10 -28.12 12.37 52.02
N LEU A 11 -28.49 12.46 50.74
CA LEU A 11 -29.11 11.37 50.01
C LEU A 11 -28.01 10.49 49.43
N ALA A 12 -27.73 9.35 50.04
CA ALA A 12 -26.82 8.34 49.53
C ALA A 12 -27.57 7.48 48.50
N THR A 13 -27.42 7.76 47.22
CA THR A 13 -27.86 6.87 46.13
C THR A 13 -26.80 5.77 45.89
N ALA A 14 -27.08 4.55 46.31
CA ALA A 14 -26.31 3.38 45.96
C ALA A 14 -26.57 3.03 44.50
N VAL A 15 -25.62 3.37 43.59
CA VAL A 15 -25.63 2.87 42.24
C VAL A 15 -24.98 1.48 42.26
N THR A 16 -25.77 0.42 42.24
CA THR A 16 -25.34 -0.93 41.96
C THR A 16 -24.99 -1.03 40.49
N ALA A 17 -23.70 -0.94 40.15
CA ALA A 17 -23.18 -1.27 38.83
C ALA A 17 -23.29 -2.79 38.63
N ALA A 18 -24.28 -3.25 37.90
CA ALA A 18 -24.32 -4.59 37.35
C ALA A 18 -23.20 -4.71 36.30
N LEU A 19 -22.08 -5.28 36.67
CA LEU A 19 -21.06 -5.74 35.74
C LEU A 19 -21.68 -6.85 34.89
N VAL A 20 -22.22 -6.51 33.73
CA VAL A 20 -22.52 -7.48 32.69
C VAL A 20 -21.16 -8.00 32.22
N ALA A 21 -20.79 -9.20 32.64
CA ALA A 21 -19.64 -9.92 32.08
C ALA A 21 -19.98 -10.22 30.64
N VAL A 22 -19.57 -9.35 29.72
CA VAL A 22 -19.53 -9.66 28.29
C VAL A 22 -18.51 -10.79 28.17
N PRO A 23 -18.90 -11.99 27.68
CA PRO A 23 -17.91 -13.02 27.42
C PRO A 23 -16.91 -12.46 26.43
N VAL A 24 -15.68 -12.23 26.88
CA VAL A 24 -14.56 -11.99 26.00
C VAL A 24 -14.39 -13.30 25.25
N ALA A 25 -14.97 -13.39 24.06
CA ALA A 25 -14.66 -14.46 23.14
C ALA A 25 -13.13 -14.47 23.05
N SER A 26 -12.51 -15.59 23.41
CA SER A 26 -11.08 -15.77 23.27
C SER A 26 -10.78 -15.50 21.81
N ALA A 27 -10.24 -14.31 21.50
CA ALA A 27 -9.78 -13.99 20.18
C ALA A 27 -8.72 -15.05 19.85
N SER A 28 -9.04 -15.97 18.94
CA SER A 28 -8.05 -16.90 18.44
C SER A 28 -6.91 -16.07 17.92
N VAL A 29 -5.70 -16.25 18.48
CA VAL A 29 -4.50 -15.56 18.03
C VAL A 29 -4.38 -15.85 16.53
N VAL A 30 -4.44 -14.81 15.71
CA VAL A 30 -4.31 -14.93 14.26
C VAL A 30 -2.88 -15.39 13.98
N SER A 31 -2.71 -16.54 13.34
CA SER A 31 -1.37 -17.03 12.97
C SER A 31 -0.70 -16.04 12.02
N ALA A 32 0.56 -15.72 12.29
CA ALA A 32 1.39 -14.96 11.38
C ALA A 32 1.55 -15.71 10.04
N PRO A 33 1.74 -15.02 8.91
CA PRO A 33 1.81 -15.66 7.59
C PRO A 33 2.81 -16.81 7.51
N GLY A 34 4.01 -16.67 8.08
CA GLY A 34 5.03 -17.73 8.09
C GLY A 34 4.65 -18.99 8.87
N ASN A 35 3.53 -18.98 9.62
CA ASN A 35 2.97 -20.12 10.37
C ASN A 35 1.55 -20.48 9.89
N ASP A 36 1.15 -20.02 8.72
CA ASP A 36 -0.19 -20.18 8.15
C ASP A 36 -0.06 -20.67 6.70
N SER A 37 -0.26 -21.96 6.48
CA SER A 37 -0.13 -22.60 5.17
C SER A 37 -1.04 -22.02 4.08
N PHE A 38 -1.97 -21.14 4.43
CA PHE A 38 -2.74 -20.40 3.44
C PHE A 38 -1.87 -19.51 2.57
N TYR A 39 -0.71 -19.06 3.06
CA TYR A 39 0.24 -18.21 2.33
C TYR A 39 1.26 -18.99 1.51
N ASP A 40 1.29 -20.33 1.62
CA ASP A 40 2.27 -21.14 0.90
C ASP A 40 2.03 -21.08 -0.61
N VAL A 41 3.11 -20.86 -1.36
CA VAL A 41 3.09 -20.95 -2.82
C VAL A 41 2.98 -22.43 -3.22
N PRO A 42 1.91 -22.84 -3.92
CA PRO A 42 1.76 -24.25 -4.26
C PRO A 42 2.77 -24.69 -5.34
N ALA A 43 3.25 -25.93 -5.23
CA ALA A 43 4.26 -26.45 -6.15
C ALA A 43 3.81 -26.45 -7.64
N ASN A 44 2.51 -26.46 -7.90
CA ASN A 44 1.94 -26.42 -9.24
C ASN A 44 1.50 -25.02 -9.66
N VAL A 45 1.99 -23.94 -9.05
CA VAL A 45 1.59 -22.56 -9.32
C VAL A 45 1.70 -22.18 -10.80
N ALA A 46 2.67 -22.73 -11.52
CA ALA A 46 2.86 -22.51 -12.95
C ALA A 46 1.71 -23.02 -13.84
N ALA A 47 0.86 -23.92 -13.32
CA ALA A 47 -0.30 -24.41 -14.05
C ALA A 47 -1.49 -23.43 -14.07
N TYR A 48 -1.45 -22.38 -13.25
CA TYR A 48 -2.49 -21.38 -13.16
C TYR A 48 -2.19 -20.18 -14.06
N PRO A 49 -3.19 -19.61 -14.76
CA PRO A 49 -3.01 -18.34 -15.47
C PRO A 49 -2.86 -17.17 -14.48
N ASN A 50 -2.32 -16.05 -14.96
CA ASN A 50 -2.17 -14.80 -14.19
C ASN A 50 -3.51 -14.37 -13.57
N GLY A 51 -3.51 -14.04 -12.28
CA GLY A 51 -4.69 -13.64 -11.52
C GLY A 51 -5.66 -14.77 -11.20
N ALA A 52 -5.33 -16.03 -11.47
CA ALA A 52 -6.20 -17.14 -11.09
C ALA A 52 -6.30 -17.29 -9.57
N VAL A 53 -7.52 -17.49 -9.09
CA VAL A 53 -7.79 -17.85 -7.69
C VAL A 53 -7.30 -19.27 -7.44
N ILE A 54 -6.37 -19.43 -6.50
CA ILE A 54 -5.83 -20.72 -6.08
C ILE A 54 -6.60 -21.25 -4.86
N ALA A 55 -6.74 -20.40 -3.84
CA ALA A 55 -7.47 -20.70 -2.62
C ALA A 55 -8.16 -19.43 -2.09
N SER A 56 -9.16 -19.62 -1.24
CA SER A 56 -9.81 -18.50 -0.57
C SER A 56 -10.31 -18.90 0.81
N ARG A 57 -10.39 -17.91 1.70
CA ARG A 57 -11.02 -18.08 3.01
C ARG A 57 -11.79 -16.83 3.40
N LYS A 58 -12.91 -17.00 4.05
CA LYS A 58 -13.65 -15.90 4.66
C LYS A 58 -12.93 -15.44 5.93
N ILE A 59 -12.84 -14.13 6.11
CA ILE A 59 -12.22 -13.51 7.28
C ILE A 59 -13.12 -12.40 7.84
N THR A 60 -12.75 -11.87 9.01
CA THR A 60 -13.16 -10.53 9.45
C THR A 60 -11.98 -9.59 9.20
N ALA A 61 -12.19 -8.55 8.41
CA ALA A 61 -11.23 -7.47 8.27
C ALA A 61 -11.50 -6.40 9.34
N TYR A 62 -10.44 -5.79 9.84
CA TYR A 62 -10.50 -4.80 10.91
C TYR A 62 -9.96 -3.44 10.44
N ALA A 63 -10.67 -2.37 10.82
CA ALA A 63 -10.12 -1.02 10.85
C ALA A 63 -9.64 -0.77 12.29
N TYR A 64 -8.33 -0.72 12.49
CA TYR A 64 -7.70 -0.75 13.80
C TYR A 64 -8.13 -1.99 14.59
N VAL A 65 -9.11 -1.88 15.48
CA VAL A 65 -9.66 -2.96 16.30
C VAL A 65 -11.14 -3.21 16.03
N LEU A 66 -11.77 -2.45 15.15
CA LEU A 66 -13.19 -2.54 14.85
C LEU A 66 -13.41 -3.32 13.55
N PRO A 67 -14.35 -4.28 13.52
CA PRO A 67 -14.69 -4.96 12.28
C PRO A 67 -15.14 -3.98 11.20
N MET A 68 -14.61 -4.13 9.99
CA MET A 68 -15.07 -3.37 8.84
C MET A 68 -16.51 -3.79 8.44
N PRO A 69 -17.35 -2.84 7.98
CA PRO A 69 -18.73 -3.13 7.56
C PRO A 69 -18.78 -3.78 6.18
N ALA A 70 -18.04 -4.87 6.00
CA ALA A 70 -17.86 -5.57 4.73
C ALA A 70 -17.84 -7.09 4.92
N ALA A 71 -18.35 -7.83 3.95
CA ALA A 71 -18.00 -9.22 3.78
C ALA A 71 -16.59 -9.30 3.23
N SER A 72 -15.70 -10.05 3.88
CA SER A 72 -14.27 -10.01 3.59
C SER A 72 -13.69 -11.41 3.40
N TRP A 73 -12.75 -11.51 2.45
CA TRP A 73 -12.04 -12.74 2.13
C TRP A 73 -10.56 -12.47 1.92
N GLN A 74 -9.74 -13.45 2.24
CA GLN A 74 -8.40 -13.58 1.70
C GLN A 74 -8.45 -14.53 0.51
N ILE A 75 -7.78 -14.16 -0.56
CA ILE A 75 -7.71 -14.92 -1.80
C ILE A 75 -6.23 -15.09 -2.14
N LEU A 76 -5.74 -16.33 -2.11
CA LEU A 76 -4.43 -16.68 -2.65
C LEU A 76 -4.58 -16.76 -4.17
N TYR A 77 -3.75 -16.01 -4.90
CA TYR A 77 -3.81 -15.93 -6.35
C TYR A 77 -2.45 -16.04 -7.00
N ARG A 78 -2.44 -16.51 -8.24
CA ARG A 78 -1.22 -16.63 -9.05
C ARG A 78 -0.81 -15.26 -9.60
N THR A 79 0.48 -14.94 -9.46
CA THR A 79 1.14 -13.79 -10.06
C THR A 79 2.55 -14.17 -10.52
N ASN A 80 3.39 -13.19 -10.87
CA ASN A 80 4.79 -13.41 -11.21
C ASN A 80 5.71 -12.76 -10.16
N ASP A 81 6.90 -13.33 -10.01
CA ASP A 81 7.99 -12.71 -9.27
C ASP A 81 8.70 -11.60 -10.06
N ALA A 82 9.80 -11.06 -9.53
CA ALA A 82 10.57 -9.99 -10.15
C ALA A 82 11.15 -10.35 -11.53
N HIS A 83 11.36 -11.65 -11.81
CA HIS A 83 11.88 -12.19 -13.07
C HIS A 83 10.79 -12.59 -14.07
N GLY A 84 9.53 -12.60 -13.63
CA GLY A 84 8.40 -13.05 -14.43
C GLY A 84 8.08 -14.53 -14.26
N ASP A 85 8.73 -15.21 -13.31
CA ASP A 85 8.43 -16.59 -12.98
C ASP A 85 7.16 -16.72 -12.15
N PRO A 86 6.40 -17.84 -12.32
CA PRO A 86 5.14 -18.02 -11.60
C PRO A 86 5.33 -18.09 -10.08
N THR A 87 4.58 -17.26 -9.36
CA THR A 87 4.48 -17.27 -7.90
C THR A 87 3.04 -17.07 -7.46
N ALA A 88 2.78 -16.94 -6.15
CA ALA A 88 1.47 -16.62 -5.62
C ALA A 88 1.58 -15.67 -4.43
N THR A 89 0.59 -14.80 -4.28
CA THR A 89 0.45 -13.91 -3.13
C THR A 89 -1.03 -13.78 -2.75
N VAL A 90 -1.33 -12.97 -1.74
CA VAL A 90 -2.68 -12.84 -1.19
C VAL A 90 -3.28 -11.48 -1.49
N VAL A 91 -4.58 -11.43 -1.77
CA VAL A 91 -5.35 -10.18 -1.76
C VAL A 91 -6.46 -10.28 -0.72
N THR A 92 -6.63 -9.23 0.09
CA THR A 92 -7.81 -9.08 0.94
C THR A 92 -8.90 -8.35 0.16
N LEU A 93 -9.98 -9.05 -0.13
CA LEU A 93 -11.14 -8.48 -0.82
C LEU A 93 -12.25 -8.19 0.19
N MET A 94 -12.74 -6.96 0.18
CA MET A 94 -13.81 -6.44 1.04
C MET A 94 -14.96 -5.94 0.18
N VAL A 95 -16.15 -6.48 0.39
CA VAL A 95 -17.38 -6.04 -0.30
C VAL A 95 -18.32 -5.45 0.75
N PRO A 96 -18.65 -4.14 0.69
CA PRO A 96 -19.45 -3.51 1.71
C PRO A 96 -20.86 -4.13 1.81
N THR A 97 -21.39 -4.19 3.03
CA THR A 97 -22.72 -4.75 3.29
C THR A 97 -23.86 -3.86 2.77
N ILE A 98 -23.59 -2.58 2.53
CA ILE A 98 -24.55 -1.68 1.90
C ILE A 98 -24.72 -2.02 0.42
N ALA A 99 -25.97 -1.94 -0.05
CA ALA A 99 -26.25 -2.18 -1.48
C ALA A 99 -25.61 -1.07 -2.34
N TRP A 100 -25.07 -1.46 -3.50
CA TRP A 100 -24.65 -0.49 -4.50
C TRP A 100 -25.89 0.21 -5.10
N LYS A 101 -25.87 1.54 -5.11
CA LYS A 101 -26.97 2.38 -5.57
C LYS A 101 -26.67 3.11 -6.88
N GLY A 102 -25.43 3.01 -7.37
CA GLY A 102 -25.04 3.62 -8.63
C GLY A 102 -25.53 2.83 -9.86
N THR A 103 -25.30 3.38 -11.04
CA THR A 103 -25.59 2.72 -12.32
C THR A 103 -24.51 1.70 -12.64
N GLY A 104 -24.89 0.58 -13.27
CA GLY A 104 -23.94 -0.46 -13.69
C GLY A 104 -23.40 -1.33 -12.54
N PRO A 105 -22.29 -2.04 -12.77
CA PRO A 105 -21.65 -2.89 -11.76
C PRO A 105 -21.10 -2.06 -10.62
N ARG A 106 -21.06 -2.65 -9.39
CA ARG A 106 -20.36 -2.07 -8.24
C ARG A 106 -18.89 -1.86 -8.61
N PRO A 107 -18.31 -0.65 -8.45
CA PRO A 107 -16.90 -0.43 -8.68
C PRO A 107 -16.01 -1.17 -7.69
N LEU A 108 -14.77 -1.46 -8.14
CA LEU A 108 -13.70 -1.99 -7.32
C LEU A 108 -12.58 -0.95 -7.22
N VAL A 109 -12.17 -0.61 -6.02
CA VAL A 109 -10.92 0.12 -5.76
C VAL A 109 -9.87 -0.90 -5.32
N SER A 110 -8.80 -1.05 -6.11
CA SER A 110 -7.59 -1.71 -5.66
C SER A 110 -6.77 -0.69 -4.89
N TYR A 111 -6.65 -0.90 -3.59
CA TYR A 111 -5.95 0.00 -2.68
C TYR A 111 -4.61 -0.61 -2.29
N GLN A 112 -3.52 0.06 -2.64
CA GLN A 112 -2.17 -0.31 -2.29
C GLN A 112 -1.77 0.49 -1.06
N THR A 113 -1.66 -0.20 0.09
CA THR A 113 -1.10 0.42 1.30
C THR A 113 0.39 0.66 1.11
N ALA A 114 0.98 1.57 1.86
CA ALA A 114 2.44 1.60 2.04
C ALA A 114 2.86 0.34 2.82
N GLU A 115 2.95 -0.82 2.15
CA GLU A 115 3.30 -2.10 2.77
C GLU A 115 4.67 -2.00 3.43
N ASP A 116 5.62 -1.42 2.71
CA ASP A 116 6.95 -0.96 3.14
C ASP A 116 7.57 -1.90 4.19
N GLY A 117 7.87 -3.12 3.78
CA GLY A 117 8.36 -4.12 4.71
C GLY A 117 9.16 -5.23 4.07
N VAL A 118 9.97 -5.91 4.86
CA VAL A 118 10.75 -7.06 4.41
C VAL A 118 10.41 -8.30 5.23
N SER A 119 9.13 -8.37 5.64
CA SER A 119 8.56 -9.49 6.38
C SER A 119 7.10 -9.66 5.98
N GLN A 120 6.65 -10.90 5.81
CA GLN A 120 5.22 -11.19 5.61
C GLN A 120 4.33 -10.70 6.78
N ASN A 121 4.92 -10.40 7.95
CA ASN A 121 4.18 -9.77 9.05
C ASN A 121 3.80 -8.33 8.75
N CYS A 122 4.41 -7.69 7.74
CA CYS A 122 4.07 -6.35 7.26
C CYS A 122 2.92 -6.41 6.25
N ALA A 123 2.66 -7.57 5.66
CA ALA A 123 1.69 -7.74 4.60
C ALA A 123 0.29 -7.25 5.00
N PRO A 124 -0.37 -6.47 4.12
CA PRO A 124 -1.70 -5.91 4.36
C PRO A 124 -2.73 -6.97 4.75
N SER A 125 -2.68 -8.15 4.13
CA SER A 125 -3.61 -9.23 4.44
C SER A 125 -3.51 -9.72 5.89
N PHE A 126 -2.30 -9.76 6.45
CA PHE A 126 -2.10 -10.07 7.86
C PHE A 126 -2.59 -8.94 8.76
N GLY A 127 -2.20 -7.70 8.47
CA GLY A 127 -2.59 -6.52 9.24
C GLY A 127 -4.11 -6.34 9.32
N LEU A 128 -4.80 -6.46 8.19
CA LEU A 128 -6.25 -6.35 8.12
C LEU A 128 -6.99 -7.47 8.87
N ARG A 129 -6.42 -8.67 8.95
CA ARG A 129 -7.01 -9.80 9.68
C ARG A 129 -6.66 -9.79 11.16
N ALA A 130 -5.46 -9.39 11.53
CA ALA A 130 -4.99 -9.36 12.91
C ALA A 130 -5.47 -8.15 13.69
N GLY A 131 -5.69 -7.02 12.99
CA GLY A 131 -5.95 -5.70 13.59
C GLY A 131 -4.67 -4.97 13.97
N ALA A 132 -4.76 -3.66 14.07
CA ALA A 132 -3.62 -2.73 14.19
C ALA A 132 -2.64 -3.00 15.34
N ILE A 133 -3.13 -3.52 16.46
CA ILE A 133 -2.30 -3.78 17.65
C ILE A 133 -1.48 -5.07 17.55
N PHE A 134 -1.68 -5.86 16.50
CA PHE A 134 -1.06 -7.19 16.35
C PHE A 134 -0.22 -7.32 15.08
N SER A 135 -0.16 -6.27 14.24
CA SER A 135 0.64 -6.24 13.02
C SER A 135 1.62 -5.08 13.03
N GLY A 136 2.86 -5.34 12.60
CA GLY A 136 3.89 -4.29 12.46
C GLY A 136 3.75 -3.43 11.20
N GLY A 137 2.83 -3.77 10.29
CA GLY A 137 2.67 -3.10 9.00
C GLY A 137 1.87 -1.81 9.05
N SER A 138 2.09 -0.93 8.09
CA SER A 138 1.40 0.37 7.94
C SER A 138 -0.05 0.25 7.52
N ALA A 139 -0.47 -0.89 6.94
CA ALA A 139 -1.84 -1.12 6.49
C ALA A 139 -2.91 -0.72 7.51
N ALA A 140 -2.61 -0.89 8.80
CA ALA A 140 -3.50 -0.50 9.88
C ALA A 140 -3.75 1.02 9.94
N ALA A 141 -2.74 1.84 9.66
CA ALA A 141 -2.86 3.30 9.66
C ALA A 141 -3.77 3.80 8.53
N GLU A 142 -3.78 3.09 7.40
CA GLU A 142 -4.53 3.46 6.20
C GLU A 142 -5.94 2.87 6.13
N THR A 143 -6.36 2.10 7.16
CA THR A 143 -7.70 1.48 7.18
C THR A 143 -8.84 2.49 7.10
N GLY A 144 -8.60 3.75 7.50
CA GLY A 144 -9.54 4.85 7.36
C GLY A 144 -9.89 5.16 5.90
N LEU A 145 -8.90 5.09 4.99
CA LEU A 145 -9.07 5.34 3.56
C LEU A 145 -9.88 4.22 2.91
N MET A 146 -9.57 2.97 3.26
CA MET A 146 -10.33 1.80 2.82
C MET A 146 -11.77 1.86 3.30
N LEU A 147 -11.99 2.23 4.57
CA LEU A 147 -13.33 2.42 5.13
C LEU A 147 -14.09 3.53 4.39
N ALA A 148 -13.42 4.64 4.05
CA ALA A 148 -14.02 5.72 3.28
C ALA A 148 -14.48 5.25 1.90
N ALA A 149 -13.67 4.43 1.18
CA ALA A 149 -14.07 3.82 -0.08
C ALA A 149 -15.25 2.83 0.07
N LEU A 150 -15.24 2.00 1.12
CA LEU A 150 -16.36 1.10 1.44
C LEU A 150 -17.66 1.86 1.72
N THR A 151 -17.60 3.04 2.36
CA THR A 151 -18.78 3.87 2.63
C THR A 151 -19.38 4.48 1.37
N GLN A 152 -18.60 4.64 0.28
CA GLN A 152 -19.12 4.99 -1.05
C GLN A 152 -19.90 3.83 -1.70
N GLY A 153 -19.84 2.65 -1.12
CA GLY A 153 -20.45 1.44 -1.67
C GLY A 153 -19.52 0.69 -2.64
N TRP A 154 -18.26 1.07 -2.76
CA TRP A 154 -17.30 0.39 -3.62
C TRP A 154 -16.71 -0.84 -2.92
N ALA A 155 -16.40 -1.88 -3.69
CA ALA A 155 -15.58 -2.97 -3.18
C ALA A 155 -14.11 -2.50 -3.09
N VAL A 156 -13.35 -3.06 -2.15
CA VAL A 156 -11.94 -2.73 -1.96
C VAL A 156 -11.12 -4.02 -1.98
N ALA A 157 -10.09 -4.05 -2.83
CA ALA A 157 -9.08 -5.11 -2.90
C ALA A 157 -7.74 -4.56 -2.40
N VAL A 158 -7.09 -5.26 -1.47
CA VAL A 158 -5.81 -4.87 -0.89
C VAL A 158 -4.84 -6.02 -1.09
N PRO A 159 -3.99 -5.98 -2.14
CA PRO A 159 -3.02 -7.03 -2.39
C PRO A 159 -1.77 -6.90 -1.51
N ASP A 160 -1.16 -8.04 -1.16
CA ASP A 160 0.20 -8.14 -0.63
C ASP A 160 1.15 -8.08 -1.83
N TYR A 161 1.41 -6.87 -2.33
CA TYR A 161 2.06 -6.67 -3.63
C TYR A 161 3.56 -6.90 -3.60
N GLU A 162 4.19 -6.91 -2.43
CA GLU A 162 5.61 -7.26 -2.28
C GLU A 162 5.87 -8.77 -2.41
N GLY A 163 4.80 -9.55 -2.58
CA GLY A 163 4.87 -10.97 -2.83
C GLY A 163 5.20 -11.85 -1.61
N PRO A 164 5.32 -13.19 -1.80
CA PRO A 164 5.45 -14.13 -0.71
C PRO A 164 6.79 -14.02 0.05
N ASN A 165 7.79 -13.37 -0.54
CA ASN A 165 9.11 -13.18 0.05
C ASN A 165 9.33 -11.76 0.60
N SER A 166 8.31 -10.88 0.57
CA SER A 166 8.41 -9.46 0.92
C SER A 166 9.60 -8.80 0.20
N GLU A 167 9.50 -8.76 -1.13
CA GLU A 167 10.52 -8.25 -2.05
C GLU A 167 10.30 -6.75 -2.29
N PHE A 168 10.27 -5.97 -1.21
CA PHE A 168 10.10 -4.53 -1.23
C PHE A 168 11.00 -3.86 -2.28
N LEU A 169 10.46 -2.94 -3.06
CA LEU A 169 11.12 -2.24 -4.17
C LEU A 169 11.42 -3.14 -5.39
N ALA A 170 10.79 -4.30 -5.51
CA ALA A 170 10.81 -5.09 -6.74
C ALA A 170 9.66 -4.65 -7.67
N GLY A 171 9.77 -3.45 -8.23
CA GLY A 171 8.65 -2.72 -8.83
C GLY A 171 7.87 -3.50 -9.89
N ARG A 172 8.53 -4.33 -10.72
CA ARG A 172 7.82 -5.15 -11.72
C ARG A 172 6.92 -6.21 -11.05
N LEU A 173 7.40 -6.88 -10.01
CA LEU A 173 6.61 -7.82 -9.21
C LEU A 173 5.42 -7.06 -8.59
N GLU A 174 5.68 -5.92 -7.96
CA GLU A 174 4.65 -5.12 -7.29
C GLU A 174 3.51 -4.75 -8.24
N GLY A 175 3.84 -4.17 -9.40
CA GLY A 175 2.84 -3.78 -10.39
C GLY A 175 2.03 -4.96 -10.95
N GLN A 176 2.69 -6.12 -11.18
CA GLN A 176 2.01 -7.33 -11.66
C GLN A 176 1.12 -7.93 -10.58
N ALA A 177 1.58 -7.99 -9.32
CA ALA A 177 0.78 -8.48 -8.19
C ALA A 177 -0.48 -7.64 -7.97
N VAL A 178 -0.40 -6.32 -8.11
CA VAL A 178 -1.57 -5.43 -8.07
C VAL A 178 -2.59 -5.81 -9.16
N LEU A 179 -2.16 -5.93 -10.41
CA LEU A 179 -3.05 -6.23 -11.54
C LEU A 179 -3.66 -7.64 -11.44
N ASP A 180 -2.87 -8.62 -11.01
CA ASP A 180 -3.35 -9.98 -10.81
C ASP A 180 -4.29 -10.09 -9.60
N GLY A 181 -4.06 -9.31 -8.55
CA GLY A 181 -4.98 -9.15 -7.42
C GLY A 181 -6.34 -8.60 -7.83
N VAL A 182 -6.37 -7.65 -8.80
CA VAL A 182 -7.61 -7.17 -9.42
C VAL A 182 -8.28 -8.29 -10.20
N ARG A 183 -7.56 -9.03 -11.06
CA ARG A 183 -8.08 -10.20 -11.79
C ARG A 183 -8.73 -11.22 -10.86
N ALA A 184 -8.01 -11.59 -9.80
CA ALA A 184 -8.49 -12.54 -8.79
C ALA A 184 -9.77 -12.04 -8.11
N SER A 185 -9.81 -10.76 -7.76
CA SER A 185 -10.98 -10.13 -7.13
C SER A 185 -12.20 -10.13 -8.04
N LEU A 186 -12.01 -9.83 -9.34
CA LEU A 186 -13.09 -9.82 -10.32
C LEU A 186 -13.60 -11.24 -10.67
N ALA A 187 -12.70 -12.23 -10.63
CA ALA A 187 -13.03 -13.63 -10.89
C ALA A 187 -13.67 -14.35 -9.69
N PHE A 188 -13.56 -13.77 -8.48
CA PHE A 188 -14.06 -14.38 -7.26
C PHE A 188 -15.58 -14.30 -7.16
N ALA A 189 -16.28 -15.40 -7.44
CA ALA A 189 -17.73 -15.44 -7.59
C ALA A 189 -18.51 -14.89 -6.39
N GLN A 190 -18.01 -15.10 -5.16
CA GLN A 190 -18.68 -14.65 -3.93
C GLN A 190 -18.72 -13.13 -3.77
N ALA A 191 -17.88 -12.39 -4.49
CA ALA A 191 -17.86 -10.93 -4.48
C ALA A 191 -18.99 -10.30 -5.31
N GLY A 192 -19.58 -11.04 -6.23
CA GLY A 192 -20.59 -10.51 -7.15
C GLY A 192 -20.06 -9.47 -8.14
N LEU A 193 -18.72 -9.37 -8.27
CA LEU A 193 -18.05 -8.55 -9.26
C LEU A 193 -18.02 -9.28 -10.62
N ARG A 194 -17.60 -8.61 -11.67
CA ARG A 194 -17.53 -9.17 -13.02
C ARG A 194 -16.44 -8.50 -13.84
N ALA A 195 -16.02 -9.08 -14.95
CA ALA A 195 -14.96 -8.56 -15.83
C ALA A 195 -15.19 -7.10 -16.29
N SER A 196 -16.46 -6.67 -16.43
CA SER A 196 -16.79 -5.29 -16.80
C SER A 196 -16.84 -4.30 -15.62
N THR A 197 -16.55 -4.74 -14.39
CA THR A 197 -16.52 -3.87 -13.22
C THR A 197 -15.55 -2.71 -13.44
N PRO A 198 -15.96 -1.44 -13.20
CA PRO A 198 -15.04 -0.32 -13.19
C PRO A 198 -14.00 -0.47 -12.07
N VAL A 199 -12.73 -0.26 -12.39
CA VAL A 199 -11.60 -0.40 -11.46
C VAL A 199 -10.94 0.96 -11.25
N GLY A 200 -10.65 1.29 -9.98
CA GLY A 200 -9.74 2.35 -9.59
C GLY A 200 -8.47 1.76 -8.98
N LEU A 201 -7.30 2.31 -9.31
CA LEU A 201 -6.04 1.99 -8.63
C LEU A 201 -5.72 3.16 -7.70
N TRP A 202 -5.49 2.90 -6.43
CA TRP A 202 -5.23 3.94 -5.43
C TRP A 202 -4.10 3.53 -4.50
N GLY A 203 -3.06 4.36 -4.40
CA GLY A 203 -1.95 4.15 -3.46
C GLY A 203 -1.46 5.45 -2.86
N TYR A 204 -0.85 5.35 -1.68
CA TYR A 204 -0.14 6.42 -1.01
C TYR A 204 1.28 5.98 -0.67
N SER A 205 2.28 6.90 -0.78
CA SER A 205 3.68 6.62 -0.43
C SER A 205 4.22 5.38 -1.15
N GLY A 206 4.72 4.37 -0.43
CA GLY A 206 5.12 3.08 -1.02
C GLY A 206 4.02 2.43 -1.86
N GLY A 207 2.75 2.52 -1.44
CA GLY A 207 1.61 2.06 -2.23
C GLY A 207 1.42 2.83 -3.54
N SER A 208 1.88 4.08 -3.62
CA SER A 208 1.87 4.86 -4.87
C SER A 208 2.90 4.34 -5.87
N ILE A 209 4.03 3.78 -5.42
CA ILE A 209 5.00 3.08 -6.28
C ILE A 209 4.30 1.94 -7.01
N ALA A 210 3.71 1.02 -6.25
CA ALA A 210 3.02 -0.14 -6.80
C ALA A 210 1.85 0.24 -7.72
N SER A 211 1.03 1.25 -7.33
CA SER A 211 -0.10 1.75 -8.12
C SER A 211 0.35 2.40 -9.43
N SER A 212 1.40 3.22 -9.38
CA SER A 212 1.99 3.88 -10.56
C SER A 212 2.51 2.83 -11.54
N ILE A 213 3.33 1.88 -11.05
CA ILE A 213 3.89 0.81 -11.88
C ILE A 213 2.79 -0.10 -12.45
N ALA A 214 1.79 -0.47 -11.63
CA ALA A 214 0.64 -1.22 -12.12
C ALA A 214 -0.07 -0.49 -13.28
N SER A 215 -0.27 0.82 -13.15
CA SER A 215 -0.91 1.63 -14.18
C SER A 215 -0.11 1.70 -15.48
N GLN A 216 1.23 1.73 -15.39
CA GLN A 216 2.14 1.72 -16.55
C GLN A 216 2.16 0.37 -17.25
N LEU A 217 2.12 -0.73 -16.49
CA LEU A 217 2.13 -2.09 -17.02
C LEU A 217 0.75 -2.51 -17.56
N GLN A 218 -0.34 -1.89 -17.11
CA GLN A 218 -1.71 -2.33 -17.36
C GLN A 218 -1.99 -2.55 -18.85
N THR A 219 -1.56 -1.64 -19.73
CA THR A 219 -1.85 -1.69 -21.17
C THR A 219 -1.26 -2.92 -21.87
N THR A 220 -0.15 -3.44 -21.38
CA THR A 220 0.55 -4.58 -21.98
C THR A 220 0.35 -5.87 -21.20
N TYR A 221 0.21 -5.79 -19.88
CA TYR A 221 0.11 -6.94 -19.00
C TYR A 221 -1.34 -7.36 -18.69
N ALA A 222 -2.24 -6.38 -18.54
CA ALA A 222 -3.64 -6.59 -18.17
C ALA A 222 -4.62 -5.70 -18.97
N PRO A 223 -4.55 -5.72 -20.33
CA PRO A 223 -5.34 -4.81 -21.16
C PRO A 223 -6.86 -5.02 -21.04
N GLU A 224 -7.30 -6.17 -20.54
CA GLU A 224 -8.70 -6.52 -20.33
C GLU A 224 -9.32 -5.84 -19.10
N LEU A 225 -8.52 -5.31 -18.17
CA LEU A 225 -9.03 -4.65 -16.96
C LEU A 225 -9.61 -3.28 -17.29
N ASN A 226 -10.83 -3.04 -16.82
CA ASN A 226 -11.57 -1.80 -17.05
C ASN A 226 -11.13 -0.70 -16.05
N VAL A 227 -9.86 -0.26 -16.12
CA VAL A 227 -9.32 0.79 -15.26
C VAL A 227 -9.89 2.14 -15.68
N GLN A 228 -10.60 2.81 -14.77
CA GLN A 228 -11.28 4.08 -15.01
C GLN A 228 -10.58 5.29 -14.41
N GLY A 229 -9.64 5.07 -13.50
CA GLY A 229 -8.87 6.13 -12.84
C GLY A 229 -7.79 5.59 -11.95
N ILE A 230 -6.77 6.40 -11.73
CA ILE A 230 -5.62 6.11 -10.89
C ILE A 230 -5.46 7.28 -9.92
N ALA A 231 -5.38 7.03 -8.61
CA ALA A 231 -5.06 8.05 -7.62
C ALA A 231 -3.70 7.73 -6.98
N LEU A 232 -2.79 8.68 -7.06
CA LEU A 232 -1.43 8.59 -6.54
C LEU A 232 -1.25 9.70 -5.50
N GLY A 233 -0.92 9.33 -4.27
CA GLY A 233 -0.63 10.31 -3.22
C GLY A 233 0.77 10.13 -2.68
N GLY A 234 1.47 11.24 -2.38
CA GLY A 234 2.83 11.20 -1.86
C GLY A 234 3.74 10.33 -2.71
N LEU A 235 3.70 10.48 -4.05
CA LEU A 235 4.33 9.56 -4.99
C LEU A 235 5.86 9.55 -4.87
N VAL A 236 6.42 8.38 -4.62
CA VAL A 236 7.86 8.11 -4.70
C VAL A 236 8.23 7.79 -6.15
N GLY A 237 8.61 8.80 -6.92
CA GLY A 237 8.91 8.65 -8.35
C GLY A 237 10.24 7.96 -8.65
N ASP A 238 11.25 8.13 -7.80
CA ASP A 238 12.62 7.60 -7.98
C ASP A 238 13.19 7.05 -6.67
N ILE A 239 13.39 5.74 -6.61
CA ILE A 239 13.87 5.03 -5.42
C ILE A 239 15.29 5.47 -5.05
N ARG A 240 16.18 5.66 -6.05
CA ARG A 240 17.58 6.01 -5.77
C ARG A 240 17.69 7.38 -5.08
N SER A 241 16.96 8.37 -5.57
CA SER A 241 16.97 9.70 -4.95
C SER A 241 16.33 9.68 -3.55
N THR A 242 15.28 8.91 -3.35
CA THR A 242 14.64 8.77 -2.03
C THR A 242 15.59 8.14 -0.99
N ILE A 243 16.45 7.22 -1.42
CA ILE A 243 17.51 6.68 -0.55
C ILE A 243 18.49 7.80 -0.11
N ASP A 244 18.84 8.74 -1.00
CA ASP A 244 19.68 9.89 -0.65
C ASP A 244 18.97 10.81 0.35
N ASP A 245 17.69 11.10 0.12
CA ASP A 245 16.89 11.96 0.99
C ASP A 245 16.74 11.37 2.39
N PHE A 246 16.72 10.05 2.53
CA PHE A 246 16.67 9.36 3.84
C PHE A 246 18.03 9.31 4.56
N SER A 247 19.13 9.40 3.80
CA SER A 247 20.47 9.20 4.31
C SER A 247 20.85 10.22 5.39
N GLY A 248 21.15 9.75 6.61
CA GLY A 248 21.50 10.58 7.74
C GLY A 248 20.32 11.26 8.46
N THR A 249 19.10 11.06 8.01
CA THR A 249 17.88 11.60 8.63
C THR A 249 17.29 10.65 9.67
N ALA A 250 16.22 11.08 10.34
CA ALA A 250 15.46 10.21 11.25
C ALA A 250 14.94 8.93 10.56
N PHE A 251 14.74 8.97 9.25
CA PHE A 251 14.23 7.86 8.43
C PHE A 251 15.33 6.94 7.88
N GLY A 252 16.60 7.21 8.18
CA GLY A 252 17.75 6.45 7.68
C GLY A 252 17.65 4.92 7.86
N GLY A 253 16.95 4.46 8.91
CA GLY A 253 16.71 3.04 9.14
C GLY A 253 15.98 2.32 7.99
N ALA A 254 15.12 3.03 7.25
CA ALA A 254 14.44 2.51 6.09
C ALA A 254 15.41 2.05 4.98
N ILE A 255 16.62 2.65 4.90
CA ILE A 255 17.65 2.23 3.93
C ILE A 255 18.12 0.81 4.24
N ALA A 256 18.38 0.47 5.50
CA ALA A 256 18.83 -0.88 5.88
C ALA A 256 17.75 -1.93 5.61
N MET A 257 16.48 -1.59 5.79
CA MET A 257 15.34 -2.43 5.43
C MET A 257 15.22 -2.53 3.89
N GLY A 258 15.19 -1.39 3.19
CA GLY A 258 14.98 -1.32 1.75
C GLY A 258 16.02 -2.09 0.92
N VAL A 259 17.25 -2.23 1.41
CA VAL A 259 18.29 -3.07 0.76
C VAL A 259 17.92 -4.55 0.75
N ASN A 260 17.15 -5.04 1.74
CA ASN A 260 16.79 -6.46 1.82
C ASN A 260 15.85 -6.91 0.68
N GLY A 261 14.94 -6.06 0.22
CA GLY A 261 14.05 -6.39 -0.89
C GLY A 261 14.82 -6.73 -2.17
N PRO A 262 15.65 -5.81 -2.70
CA PRO A 262 16.53 -6.11 -3.86
C PRO A 262 17.49 -7.26 -3.65
N LEU A 263 18.03 -7.49 -2.45
CA LEU A 263 18.86 -8.65 -2.15
C LEU A 263 18.12 -9.98 -2.35
N ARG A 264 16.81 -10.01 -2.10
CA ARG A 264 15.96 -11.19 -2.30
C ARG A 264 15.51 -11.32 -3.75
N ALA A 265 15.00 -10.21 -4.29
CA ALA A 265 14.43 -10.18 -5.62
C ALA A 265 15.48 -10.39 -6.74
N PHE A 266 16.73 -9.96 -6.52
CA PHE A 266 17.78 -9.92 -7.56
C PHE A 266 19.11 -10.49 -7.05
N PRO A 267 19.16 -11.77 -6.63
CA PRO A 267 20.37 -12.39 -6.09
C PRO A 267 21.54 -12.40 -7.07
N GLU A 268 21.29 -12.40 -8.37
CA GLU A 268 22.29 -12.39 -9.45
C GLU A 268 23.14 -11.11 -9.48
N TYR A 269 22.62 -9.98 -8.94
CA TYR A 269 23.39 -8.74 -8.84
C TYR A 269 24.44 -8.78 -7.71
N ASN A 270 24.38 -9.79 -6.82
CA ASN A 270 25.28 -9.92 -5.67
C ASN A 270 25.45 -8.61 -4.90
N LEU A 271 24.33 -7.92 -4.61
CA LEU A 271 24.32 -6.58 -4.00
C LEU A 271 25.08 -6.52 -2.67
N SER A 272 25.24 -7.65 -1.99
CA SER A 272 25.98 -7.74 -0.73
C SER A 272 27.47 -7.35 -0.87
N GLN A 273 28.04 -7.41 -2.07
CA GLN A 273 29.44 -6.98 -2.33
C GLN A 273 29.63 -5.47 -2.13
N TYR A 274 28.57 -4.69 -2.31
CA TYR A 274 28.58 -3.23 -2.14
C TYR A 274 28.41 -2.79 -0.69
N LEU A 275 28.14 -3.74 0.22
CA LEU A 275 27.98 -3.47 1.64
C LEU A 275 29.27 -3.76 2.41
N SER A 276 29.65 -2.83 3.30
CA SER A 276 30.71 -3.05 4.28
C SER A 276 30.36 -4.17 5.27
N ALA A 277 31.34 -4.66 6.03
CA ALA A 277 31.09 -5.63 7.09
C ALA A 277 30.07 -5.12 8.14
N ALA A 278 30.11 -3.81 8.46
CA ALA A 278 29.13 -3.17 9.35
C ALA A 278 27.76 -3.06 8.66
N GLY A 279 27.72 -2.67 7.38
CA GLY A 279 26.51 -2.58 6.59
C GLY A 279 25.78 -3.92 6.48
N LYS A 280 26.49 -5.01 6.19
CA LYS A 280 25.92 -6.37 6.17
C LYS A 280 25.24 -6.74 7.49
N LYS A 281 25.84 -6.37 8.63
CA LYS A 281 25.22 -6.63 9.95
C LYS A 281 23.96 -5.81 10.16
N LYS A 282 23.95 -4.54 9.77
CA LYS A 282 22.80 -3.64 9.92
C LYS A 282 21.64 -4.10 9.02
N VAL A 283 21.92 -4.37 7.75
CA VAL A 283 20.94 -4.88 6.78
C VAL A 283 20.36 -6.22 7.24
N ALA A 284 21.20 -7.16 7.68
CA ALA A 284 20.73 -8.45 8.21
C ALA A 284 19.86 -8.30 9.46
N ALA A 285 20.15 -7.34 10.33
CA ALA A 285 19.33 -7.08 11.53
C ALA A 285 17.96 -6.47 11.18
N ALA A 286 17.83 -5.80 10.04
CA ALA A 286 16.57 -5.25 9.55
C ALA A 286 15.79 -6.20 8.61
N ALA A 287 16.28 -7.44 8.41
CA ALA A 287 15.72 -8.36 7.40
C ALA A 287 14.30 -8.90 7.71
N GLY A 288 13.72 -8.55 8.83
CA GLY A 288 12.36 -8.91 9.22
C GLY A 288 11.51 -7.71 9.64
N ASP A 289 12.01 -6.49 9.42
CA ASP A 289 11.37 -5.27 9.88
C ASP A 289 10.27 -4.80 8.91
N CYS A 290 9.24 -4.18 9.47
CA CYS A 290 8.38 -3.24 8.78
C CYS A 290 8.96 -1.83 8.93
N ILE A 291 8.46 -0.86 8.16
CA ILE A 291 9.04 0.50 8.09
C ILE A 291 9.22 1.17 9.46
N ALA A 292 8.20 1.10 10.33
CA ALA A 292 8.28 1.72 11.65
C ALA A 292 9.38 1.10 12.54
N GLU A 293 9.57 -0.21 12.45
CA GLU A 293 10.61 -0.94 13.19
C GLU A 293 12.00 -0.59 12.65
N ALA A 294 12.15 -0.53 11.32
CA ALA A 294 13.40 -0.19 10.66
C ALA A 294 13.85 1.23 11.00
N VAL A 295 12.94 2.21 10.91
CA VAL A 295 13.20 3.61 11.29
C VAL A 295 13.59 3.71 12.75
N ALA A 296 12.89 3.05 13.66
CA ALA A 296 13.20 3.04 15.09
C ALA A 296 14.53 2.34 15.41
N ARG A 297 14.94 1.37 14.60
CA ARG A 297 16.18 0.58 14.81
C ARG A 297 17.44 1.40 14.53
N TYR A 298 17.43 2.21 13.46
CA TYR A 298 18.61 2.93 13.00
C TYR A 298 18.28 4.40 12.62
N PRO A 299 17.78 5.23 13.55
CA PRO A 299 17.59 6.64 13.25
C PRO A 299 18.96 7.29 12.95
N GLY A 300 19.03 8.10 11.91
CA GLY A 300 20.26 8.77 11.48
C GLY A 300 21.22 7.89 10.67
N LEU A 301 20.83 6.68 10.28
CA LEU A 301 21.66 5.84 9.41
C LEU A 301 21.91 6.55 8.08
N SER A 302 23.19 6.62 7.69
CA SER A 302 23.60 7.14 6.39
C SER A 302 24.06 6.04 5.45
N LEU A 303 24.11 6.32 4.16
CA LEU A 303 24.69 5.42 3.15
C LEU A 303 26.15 5.07 3.49
N ALA A 304 26.94 6.07 3.95
CA ALA A 304 28.33 5.87 4.35
C ALA A 304 28.51 4.84 5.49
N ASP A 305 27.46 4.63 6.31
CA ASP A 305 27.50 3.63 7.40
C ASP A 305 27.38 2.19 6.92
N ILE A 306 26.91 2.00 5.68
CA ILE A 306 26.64 0.66 5.13
C ILE A 306 27.44 0.33 3.88
N GLU A 307 27.92 1.33 3.15
CA GLU A 307 28.67 1.14 1.91
C GLU A 307 30.07 0.53 2.10
N ALA A 308 30.48 -0.35 1.18
CA ALA A 308 31.83 -0.94 1.16
C ALA A 308 32.87 0.05 0.63
N VAL A 309 32.47 0.93 -0.28
CA VAL A 309 33.24 2.01 -0.88
C VAL A 309 32.34 3.23 -0.99
N PRO A 310 32.87 4.46 -0.93
CA PRO A 310 32.06 5.67 -1.10
C PRO A 310 31.25 5.64 -2.38
N ASN A 311 29.98 6.02 -2.28
CA ASN A 311 29.03 6.07 -3.39
C ASN A 311 28.79 4.70 -4.07
N ALA A 312 28.81 3.62 -3.32
CA ALA A 312 28.58 2.27 -3.84
C ALA A 312 27.20 2.14 -4.51
N PHE A 313 26.21 2.90 -4.05
CA PHE A 313 24.85 2.92 -4.61
C PHE A 313 24.76 3.71 -5.93
N ASP A 314 25.78 4.51 -6.29
CA ASP A 314 25.88 5.20 -7.58
C ASP A 314 26.59 4.36 -8.65
N LEU A 315 27.17 3.23 -8.29
CA LEU A 315 27.76 2.35 -9.25
C LEU A 315 26.71 1.85 -10.26
N PRO A 316 27.02 1.80 -11.57
CA PRO A 316 26.05 1.54 -12.63
C PRO A 316 25.14 0.33 -12.35
N ALA A 317 25.70 -0.76 -11.86
CA ALA A 317 24.93 -1.98 -11.59
C ALA A 317 23.83 -1.76 -10.50
N VAL A 318 24.10 -0.96 -9.46
CA VAL A 318 23.14 -0.68 -8.40
C VAL A 318 22.18 0.40 -8.84
N ALA A 319 22.69 1.50 -9.40
CA ALA A 319 21.88 2.62 -9.87
C ALA A 319 20.89 2.21 -10.97
N ASP A 320 21.32 1.38 -11.92
CA ASP A 320 20.44 0.88 -12.99
C ASP A 320 19.39 -0.08 -12.46
N LEU A 321 19.71 -0.92 -11.47
CA LEU A 321 18.74 -1.77 -10.81
C LEU A 321 17.65 -0.94 -10.10
N LEU A 322 18.04 0.02 -9.28
CA LEU A 322 17.09 0.89 -8.56
C LEU A 322 16.24 1.69 -9.53
N ARG A 323 16.85 2.24 -10.59
CA ARG A 323 16.11 2.97 -11.63
C ARG A 323 15.09 2.09 -12.34
N SER A 324 15.48 0.86 -12.74
CA SER A 324 14.59 -0.05 -13.47
C SER A 324 13.42 -0.57 -12.65
N ASN A 325 13.43 -0.37 -11.33
CA ASN A 325 12.35 -0.68 -10.40
C ASN A 325 11.60 0.56 -9.90
N SER A 326 12.04 1.77 -10.28
CA SER A 326 11.37 3.03 -9.94
C SER A 326 10.23 3.36 -10.91
N PRO A 327 9.15 4.04 -10.49
CA PRO A 327 8.10 4.53 -11.38
C PRO A 327 8.64 5.32 -12.58
N LEU A 328 9.59 6.23 -12.38
CA LEU A 328 10.23 6.99 -13.45
C LEU A 328 11.08 6.12 -14.40
N GLY A 329 11.56 4.98 -13.97
CA GLY A 329 12.40 4.07 -14.76
C GLY A 329 11.65 3.00 -15.53
N ILE A 330 10.47 2.61 -15.08
CA ILE A 330 9.64 1.60 -15.75
C ILE A 330 8.99 2.20 -17.00
N ALA A 331 9.05 1.43 -18.09
CA ALA A 331 8.43 1.83 -19.35
C ALA A 331 6.91 1.73 -19.30
N GLY A 332 6.24 2.53 -20.14
CA GLY A 332 4.80 2.60 -20.24
C GLY A 332 4.21 3.85 -19.59
N THR A 333 2.95 4.10 -19.90
CA THR A 333 2.14 5.20 -19.35
C THR A 333 0.72 4.70 -19.14
N PRO A 334 0.00 5.21 -18.14
CA PRO A 334 -1.39 4.87 -17.95
C PRO A 334 -2.24 5.37 -19.14
N THR A 335 -3.33 4.67 -19.43
CA THR A 335 -4.36 5.13 -20.37
C THR A 335 -5.57 5.72 -19.65
N ALA A 336 -5.78 5.36 -18.39
CA ALA A 336 -6.81 5.96 -17.56
C ALA A 336 -6.32 7.30 -16.98
N PRO A 337 -7.25 8.23 -16.69
CA PRO A 337 -6.90 9.50 -16.04
C PRO A 337 -6.24 9.30 -14.69
N VAL A 338 -5.28 10.16 -14.37
CA VAL A 338 -4.54 10.18 -13.11
C VAL A 338 -5.01 11.38 -12.26
N TYR A 339 -5.29 11.13 -11.01
CA TYR A 339 -5.40 12.11 -9.94
C TYR A 339 -4.17 11.96 -9.05
N ASP A 340 -3.40 13.00 -8.99
CA ASP A 340 -2.18 13.08 -8.22
C ASP A 340 -2.34 14.16 -7.14
N TYR A 341 -1.93 13.84 -5.91
CA TYR A 341 -1.98 14.76 -4.78
C TYR A 341 -0.73 14.62 -3.93
N HIS A 342 -0.08 15.75 -3.66
CA HIS A 342 1.22 15.76 -3.03
C HIS A 342 1.43 16.98 -2.14
N ALA A 343 1.97 16.78 -0.94
CA ALA A 343 2.35 17.88 -0.05
C ALA A 343 3.59 18.60 -0.59
N ILE A 344 3.57 19.92 -0.66
CA ILE A 344 4.75 20.70 -1.10
C ILE A 344 5.95 20.51 -0.16
N TYR A 345 5.67 20.29 1.12
CA TYR A 345 6.68 20.12 2.16
C TYR A 345 6.86 18.64 2.53
N ASP A 346 6.61 17.74 1.58
CA ASP A 346 6.84 16.30 1.77
C ASP A 346 8.33 16.03 2.02
N GLU A 347 8.65 15.55 3.22
CA GLU A 347 10.01 15.27 3.66
C GLU A 347 10.48 13.85 3.36
N LEU A 348 9.59 12.98 2.88
CA LEU A 348 9.89 11.58 2.55
C LEU A 348 9.89 11.31 1.05
N ALA A 349 9.01 11.99 0.31
CA ALA A 349 8.92 11.89 -1.13
C ALA A 349 8.95 13.30 -1.74
N PRO A 350 10.15 13.87 -2.02
CA PRO A 350 10.26 15.23 -2.51
C PRO A 350 9.42 15.48 -3.77
N ILE A 351 8.61 16.54 -3.74
CA ILE A 351 7.63 16.87 -4.78
C ILE A 351 8.24 17.02 -6.17
N SER A 352 9.53 17.34 -6.30
CA SER A 352 10.22 17.45 -7.60
C SER A 352 10.16 16.14 -8.41
N ARG A 353 10.25 14.99 -7.76
CA ARG A 353 10.18 13.67 -8.42
C ARG A 353 8.76 13.32 -8.85
N ASP A 354 7.79 13.75 -8.06
CA ASP A 354 6.38 13.67 -8.39
C ASP A 354 6.04 14.53 -9.60
N ARG A 355 6.42 15.81 -9.60
CA ARG A 355 6.25 16.72 -10.76
C ARG A 355 6.87 16.14 -12.03
N ALA A 356 8.10 15.62 -11.95
CA ALA A 356 8.75 14.96 -13.09
C ALA A 356 7.92 13.79 -13.64
N MET A 357 7.26 13.03 -12.76
CA MET A 357 6.38 11.94 -13.16
C MET A 357 5.11 12.46 -13.83
N MET A 358 4.51 13.51 -13.28
CA MET A 358 3.30 14.14 -13.85
C MET A 358 3.61 14.78 -15.19
N HIS A 359 4.75 15.46 -15.38
CA HIS A 359 5.21 15.94 -16.68
C HIS A 359 5.35 14.81 -17.69
N ARG A 360 6.01 13.70 -17.32
CA ARG A 360 6.14 12.54 -18.19
C ARG A 360 4.77 12.01 -18.66
N TYR A 361 3.79 11.94 -17.76
CA TYR A 361 2.44 11.50 -18.10
C TYR A 361 1.73 12.49 -19.01
N CYS A 362 1.82 13.78 -18.71
CA CYS A 362 1.25 14.84 -19.53
C CYS A 362 1.84 14.88 -20.95
N ASP A 363 3.16 14.76 -21.09
CA ASP A 363 3.86 14.72 -22.37
C ASP A 363 3.47 13.51 -23.23
N ALA A 364 3.10 12.40 -22.56
CA ALA A 364 2.56 11.22 -23.21
C ALA A 364 1.05 11.30 -23.53
N GLY A 365 0.40 12.44 -23.23
CA GLY A 365 -1.02 12.66 -23.50
C GLY A 365 -1.98 12.09 -22.46
N VAL A 366 -1.49 11.67 -21.29
CA VAL A 366 -2.34 11.22 -20.19
C VAL A 366 -3.07 12.43 -19.60
N THR A 367 -4.36 12.27 -19.29
CA THR A 367 -5.11 13.30 -18.55
C THR A 367 -4.72 13.23 -17.07
N VAL A 368 -4.06 14.27 -16.59
CA VAL A 368 -3.61 14.39 -15.20
C VAL A 368 -4.36 15.52 -14.49
N GLN A 369 -4.86 15.25 -13.30
CA GLN A 369 -5.30 16.24 -12.33
C GLN A 369 -4.31 16.24 -11.17
N HIS A 370 -3.34 17.17 -11.21
CA HIS A 370 -2.33 17.36 -10.17
C HIS A 370 -2.78 18.38 -9.14
N VAL A 371 -2.61 18.08 -7.86
CA VAL A 371 -2.97 18.92 -6.71
C VAL A 371 -1.83 18.95 -5.71
N GLU A 372 -1.39 20.15 -5.34
CA GLU A 372 -0.36 20.37 -4.32
C GLU A 372 -0.97 20.91 -3.04
N ASP A 373 -0.71 20.26 -1.90
CA ASP A 373 -1.12 20.73 -0.57
C ASP A 373 0.01 21.55 0.06
N ILE A 374 -0.28 22.81 0.38
CA ILE A 374 0.66 23.77 0.99
C ILE A 374 0.65 23.70 2.53
N LEU A 375 -0.25 22.94 3.13
CA LEU A 375 -0.45 22.88 4.58
C LEU A 375 -0.07 21.53 5.17
N ALA A 376 0.06 20.50 4.31
CA ALA A 376 0.39 19.15 4.71
C ALA A 376 1.91 18.87 4.59
N GLU A 377 2.33 17.79 5.23
CA GLU A 377 3.57 17.06 5.06
C GLU A 377 3.23 15.59 4.76
N HIS A 378 4.22 14.74 4.56
CA HIS A 378 3.98 13.37 4.08
C HIS A 378 2.90 12.60 4.85
N ILE A 379 2.94 12.63 6.17
CA ILE A 379 2.02 11.82 7.00
C ILE A 379 0.61 12.42 7.04
N SER A 380 0.48 13.74 7.15
CA SER A 380 -0.83 14.40 7.22
C SER A 380 -1.56 14.40 5.88
N GLU A 381 -0.84 14.40 4.75
CA GLU A 381 -1.41 14.32 3.41
C GLU A 381 -2.17 13.01 3.16
N VAL A 382 -1.80 11.91 3.82
CA VAL A 382 -2.58 10.66 3.81
C VAL A 382 -4.06 10.93 4.08
N VAL A 383 -4.34 11.83 5.02
CA VAL A 383 -5.70 12.16 5.44
C VAL A 383 -6.27 13.34 4.66
N SER A 384 -5.49 14.44 4.50
CA SER A 384 -5.98 15.66 3.84
C SER A 384 -6.26 15.45 2.34
N GLY A 385 -5.51 14.60 1.64
CA GLY A 385 -5.70 14.27 0.23
C GLY A 385 -6.85 13.29 -0.05
N THR A 386 -7.25 12.49 0.96
CA THR A 386 -8.29 11.46 0.80
C THR A 386 -9.61 11.95 0.20
N PRO A 387 -10.20 13.09 0.63
CA PRO A 387 -11.45 13.58 0.03
C PRO A 387 -11.35 13.84 -1.48
N GLY A 388 -10.21 14.35 -1.94
CA GLY A 388 -9.94 14.58 -3.36
C GLY A 388 -9.91 13.28 -4.16
N ALA A 389 -9.20 12.25 -3.67
CA ALA A 389 -9.14 10.93 -4.29
C ALA A 389 -10.52 10.28 -4.37
N LEU A 390 -11.33 10.35 -3.31
CA LEU A 390 -12.71 9.84 -3.32
C LEU A 390 -13.59 10.58 -4.31
N ALA A 391 -13.52 11.91 -4.38
CA ALA A 391 -14.27 12.72 -5.33
C ALA A 391 -13.86 12.39 -6.79
N PHE A 392 -12.57 12.22 -7.04
CA PHE A 392 -12.06 11.79 -8.33
C PHE A 392 -12.66 10.44 -8.74
N PHE A 393 -12.56 9.40 -7.91
CA PHE A 393 -13.12 8.09 -8.24
C PHE A 393 -14.64 8.13 -8.42
N ALA A 394 -15.37 8.86 -7.58
CA ALA A 394 -16.81 9.05 -7.74
C ALA A 394 -17.15 9.63 -9.11
N SER A 395 -16.39 10.64 -9.56
CA SER A 395 -16.51 11.23 -10.88
C SER A 395 -16.20 10.24 -12.01
N ARG A 396 -15.12 9.44 -11.86
CA ARG A 396 -14.74 8.42 -12.86
C ARG A 396 -15.80 7.35 -13.01
N PHE A 397 -16.25 6.80 -11.90
CA PHE A 397 -17.26 5.75 -11.88
C PHE A 397 -18.66 6.23 -12.33
N ALA A 398 -18.90 7.54 -12.29
CA ALA A 398 -20.08 8.15 -12.89
C ALA A 398 -19.94 8.45 -14.40
N GLY A 399 -18.75 8.22 -14.99
CA GLY A 399 -18.48 8.48 -16.41
C GLY A 399 -18.36 9.97 -16.78
N ASN A 400 -18.11 10.84 -15.80
CA ASN A 400 -17.92 12.26 -16.06
C ASN A 400 -16.60 12.53 -16.79
N THR A 401 -16.45 13.66 -17.47
CA THR A 401 -15.19 14.07 -18.09
C THR A 401 -14.12 14.35 -17.02
N PRO A 402 -12.89 13.81 -17.14
CA PRO A 402 -11.83 14.09 -16.19
C PRO A 402 -11.34 15.53 -16.27
N THR A 403 -10.97 16.11 -15.13
CA THR A 403 -10.21 17.36 -15.07
C THR A 403 -8.80 17.13 -15.60
N ASN A 404 -8.26 18.10 -16.33
CA ASN A 404 -6.88 18.08 -16.84
C ASN A 404 -6.17 19.36 -16.42
N THR A 405 -5.10 19.22 -15.64
CA THR A 405 -4.26 20.32 -15.15
C THR A 405 -2.83 20.24 -15.67
N CYS A 406 -2.56 19.46 -16.72
CA CYS A 406 -1.21 19.31 -17.29
C CYS A 406 -0.52 20.64 -17.59
N ALA A 407 -1.27 21.64 -18.05
CA ALA A 407 -0.72 22.96 -18.37
C ALA A 407 -0.27 23.78 -17.15
N THR A 408 -0.63 23.34 -15.94
CA THR A 408 -0.37 24.05 -14.67
C THR A 408 0.46 23.23 -13.68
N VAL A 409 0.95 22.05 -14.08
CA VAL A 409 1.95 21.31 -13.29
C VAL A 409 3.20 22.20 -13.19
N PRO A 410 3.66 22.57 -11.99
CA PRO A 410 4.81 23.44 -11.83
C PRO A 410 6.07 22.82 -12.43
N ALA A 411 6.92 23.63 -13.02
CA ALA A 411 8.30 23.23 -13.34
C ALA A 411 9.10 23.16 -12.03
N ASP A 412 10.11 22.30 -11.98
CA ASP A 412 11.05 22.19 -10.86
C ASP A 412 11.99 23.40 -10.78
#